data_eca54274e01bcb29c058fe3da6db482e
#
_entry.id   eca54274e01bcb29c058fe3da6db482e
#
_cell.length_a   1.000
_cell.length_b   1.000
_cell.length_c   1.000
_cell.angle_alpha   90.00
_cell.angle_beta   90.00
_cell.angle_gamma   90.00
#
_symmetry.space_group_name_H-M   'P 1'
#
loop_
_entity.id
_entity.type
_entity.pdbx_description
1 polymer ?
#
loop_
_entity_poly.entity_id
_entity_poly.type
_entity_poly.pdbx_seq_one_letter_code
_entity_poly.pdbx_strand_id
1 'polypeptide(L)'
;MKKLLTICCLFSLCVLTTTAQSIYDYQVKDDAGKNVSLSAYKGKVLLIVNTATRCGFTPQYKDLQALYEKYHAQGLEILDFPCNQFGSQAPGTIQEIHQFCTANYDIKFPQFDKIDVNGANESPLYTYLKSQKGFAGFDLSEPTGSKLDQMFKKNDPDYAKNPSIKWNFTKFLVSKDGKVIKRYEPSDKMANVEADVCVQLYSNDVIEAIMDRRSIRRYLDKPVEHEKLEVVVRCGINAPSAVNRQPWIVRVVEDQQLIKDVTEVYKKENAEQVKRDANFKNMFRNAPNLICVCTPKNGGDLDAGLLGENMMLAAQSLGLGTCCLGGPVRFLNSNANAKFFIDRLDIPEGYQLNYILAIGYPDESPAAKPRDPSKVKFIK
;
A
#
# COMPACT_ATOMS: atom_id res chain seq x y z
N MET A 1 29.14 -49.97 39.96
CA MET A 1 28.83 -49.65 38.53
C MET A 1 27.40 -49.08 38.52
N LYS A 2 27.26 -47.76 38.52
CA LYS A 2 25.96 -47.06 38.41
C LYS A 2 25.80 -46.59 36.96
N LYS A 3 24.79 -47.13 36.25
CA LYS A 3 24.44 -46.71 34.89
C LYS A 3 23.63 -45.44 34.98
N LEU A 4 24.15 -44.35 34.40
CA LEU A 4 23.47 -43.08 34.21
C LEU A 4 22.60 -43.21 32.96
N LEU A 5 21.29 -43.09 33.10
CA LEU A 5 20.33 -43.06 31.99
C LEU A 5 20.15 -41.57 31.62
N THR A 6 20.65 -41.19 30.46
CA THR A 6 20.46 -39.84 29.87
C THR A 6 19.12 -39.85 29.13
N ILE A 7 18.12 -39.15 29.68
CA ILE A 7 16.85 -38.95 29.02
C ILE A 7 17.01 -37.70 28.11
N CYS A 8 17.00 -37.93 26.79
CA CYS A 8 17.01 -36.91 25.77
C CYS A 8 15.57 -36.44 25.56
N CYS A 9 15.17 -35.32 26.18
CA CYS A 9 13.91 -34.66 25.87
C CYS A 9 14.01 -33.94 24.52
N LEU A 10 13.46 -34.53 23.47
CA LEU A 10 13.18 -33.84 22.22
C LEU A 10 12.04 -32.84 22.44
N PHE A 11 12.38 -31.56 22.58
CA PHE A 11 11.41 -30.48 22.46
C PHE A 11 11.05 -30.31 20.97
N SER A 12 9.91 -30.87 20.58
CA SER A 12 9.31 -30.59 19.28
C SER A 12 8.78 -29.15 19.31
N LEU A 13 9.51 -28.25 18.65
CA LEU A 13 9.09 -26.87 18.42
C LEU A 13 7.94 -26.89 17.40
N CYS A 14 6.69 -26.97 17.87
CA CYS A 14 5.53 -26.71 17.03
C CYS A 14 5.57 -25.23 16.61
N VAL A 15 6.08 -24.96 15.43
CA VAL A 15 5.91 -23.66 14.75
C VAL A 15 4.42 -23.55 14.41
N LEU A 16 3.66 -22.90 15.27
CA LEU A 16 2.31 -22.45 14.97
C LEU A 16 2.45 -21.39 13.87
N THR A 17 2.31 -21.79 12.62
CA THR A 17 2.06 -20.86 11.51
C THR A 17 0.69 -20.25 11.78
N THR A 18 0.64 -19.08 12.40
CA THR A 18 -0.57 -18.26 12.40
C THR A 18 -0.80 -17.83 10.96
N THR A 19 -1.70 -18.50 10.25
CA THR A 19 -2.22 -18.01 8.98
C THR A 19 -2.81 -16.63 9.25
N ALA A 20 -2.36 -15.61 8.50
CA ALA A 20 -2.93 -14.28 8.63
C ALA A 20 -4.44 -14.38 8.40
N GLN A 21 -5.23 -13.82 9.34
CA GLN A 21 -6.68 -13.82 9.25
C GLN A 21 -7.10 -13.09 7.96
N SER A 22 -7.96 -13.71 7.16
CA SER A 22 -8.45 -13.21 5.89
C SER A 22 -9.93 -12.89 6.00
N ILE A 23 -10.45 -12.03 5.10
CA ILE A 23 -11.89 -11.79 5.00
C ILE A 23 -12.68 -13.07 4.72
N TYR A 24 -12.06 -14.06 4.10
CA TYR A 24 -12.67 -15.34 3.75
C TYR A 24 -12.89 -16.27 4.94
N ASP A 25 -12.37 -15.92 6.12
CA ASP A 25 -12.56 -16.69 7.35
C ASP A 25 -13.90 -16.33 8.05
N TYR A 26 -14.62 -15.34 7.55
CA TYR A 26 -15.84 -14.84 8.13
C TYR A 26 -17.09 -15.44 7.46
N GLN A 27 -18.14 -15.55 8.29
CA GLN A 27 -19.49 -15.91 7.86
C GLN A 27 -20.45 -14.80 8.24
N VAL A 28 -21.42 -14.57 7.40
CA VAL A 28 -22.50 -13.59 7.58
C VAL A 28 -23.86 -14.26 7.33
N LYS A 29 -24.94 -13.64 7.76
CA LYS A 29 -26.30 -14.15 7.50
C LYS A 29 -26.88 -13.45 6.28
N ASP A 30 -27.52 -14.22 5.39
CA ASP A 30 -28.37 -13.68 4.34
C ASP A 30 -29.71 -13.18 4.90
N ASP A 31 -30.59 -12.70 4.05
CA ASP A 31 -31.92 -12.20 4.38
C ASP A 31 -32.90 -13.28 4.91
N ALA A 32 -32.58 -14.55 4.67
CA ALA A 32 -33.29 -15.69 5.24
C ALA A 32 -32.69 -16.19 6.56
N GLY A 33 -31.63 -15.53 7.08
CA GLY A 33 -30.92 -15.91 8.30
C GLY A 33 -29.95 -17.08 8.14
N LYS A 34 -29.69 -17.53 6.90
CA LYS A 34 -28.76 -18.62 6.59
C LYS A 34 -27.31 -18.10 6.59
N ASN A 35 -26.41 -18.89 7.17
CA ASN A 35 -24.99 -18.55 7.13
C ASN A 35 -24.41 -18.68 5.72
N VAL A 36 -23.77 -17.62 5.27
CA VAL A 36 -23.02 -17.51 4.01
C VAL A 36 -21.55 -17.28 4.35
N SER A 37 -20.66 -18.16 3.90
CA SER A 37 -19.22 -17.97 4.04
C SER A 37 -18.73 -16.96 3.01
N LEU A 38 -17.94 -15.97 3.44
CA LEU A 38 -17.32 -15.02 2.51
C LEU A 38 -16.28 -15.67 1.59
N SER A 39 -15.86 -16.91 1.89
CA SER A 39 -15.03 -17.70 0.97
C SER A 39 -15.69 -17.99 -0.38
N ALA A 40 -17.02 -17.88 -0.47
CA ALA A 40 -17.77 -17.99 -1.73
C ALA A 40 -17.42 -16.86 -2.73
N TYR A 41 -16.83 -15.77 -2.23
CA TYR A 41 -16.45 -14.62 -3.04
C TYR A 41 -14.93 -14.59 -3.38
N LYS A 42 -14.18 -15.67 -3.12
CA LYS A 42 -12.76 -15.75 -3.49
C LYS A 42 -12.56 -15.44 -4.99
N GLY A 43 -11.52 -14.64 -5.28
CA GLY A 43 -11.20 -14.25 -6.65
C GLY A 43 -12.00 -13.06 -7.17
N LYS A 44 -12.98 -12.54 -6.40
CA LYS A 44 -13.73 -11.33 -6.71
C LYS A 44 -13.19 -10.12 -5.97
N VAL A 45 -13.29 -8.95 -6.57
CA VAL A 45 -13.11 -7.65 -5.89
C VAL A 45 -14.38 -7.37 -5.12
N LEU A 46 -14.29 -7.08 -3.81
CA LEU A 46 -15.46 -6.84 -2.98
C LEU A 46 -15.52 -5.36 -2.57
N LEU A 47 -16.74 -4.80 -2.63
CA LEU A 47 -17.05 -3.53 -1.98
C LEU A 47 -18.06 -3.80 -0.87
N ILE A 48 -17.62 -3.76 0.38
CA ILE A 48 -18.45 -4.04 1.56
C ILE A 48 -18.95 -2.73 2.12
N VAL A 49 -20.26 -2.59 2.31
CA VAL A 49 -20.87 -1.32 2.70
C VAL A 49 -21.93 -1.53 3.79
N ASN A 50 -21.92 -0.66 4.82
CA ASN A 50 -23.03 -0.57 5.77
C ASN A 50 -24.01 0.50 5.33
N THR A 51 -25.29 0.16 5.25
CA THR A 51 -26.29 0.99 4.61
C THR A 51 -27.48 1.32 5.50
N ALA A 52 -28.35 2.19 5.02
CA ALA A 52 -29.60 2.56 5.68
C ALA A 52 -30.61 3.11 4.66
N THR A 53 -31.92 2.91 4.93
CA THR A 53 -33.01 3.31 4.03
C THR A 53 -33.53 4.73 4.27
N ARG A 54 -33.21 5.36 5.41
CA ARG A 54 -33.67 6.70 5.80
C ARG A 54 -32.53 7.66 6.12
N CYS A 55 -31.40 7.48 5.46
CA CYS A 55 -30.20 8.31 5.63
C CYS A 55 -30.11 9.39 4.54
N GLY A 56 -29.49 10.53 4.84
CA GLY A 56 -29.18 11.52 3.81
C GLY A 56 -28.27 10.98 2.68
N PHE A 57 -27.54 9.89 2.93
CA PHE A 57 -26.72 9.20 1.95
C PHE A 57 -27.41 8.02 1.25
N THR A 58 -28.67 7.70 1.55
CA THR A 58 -29.45 6.65 0.89
C THR A 58 -29.44 6.76 -0.64
N PRO A 59 -29.41 7.96 -1.27
CA PRO A 59 -29.27 8.08 -2.72
C PRO A 59 -27.98 7.43 -3.31
N GLN A 60 -26.96 7.15 -2.53
CA GLN A 60 -25.76 6.42 -2.98
C GLN A 60 -26.05 4.98 -3.43
N TYR A 61 -27.19 4.40 -3.06
CA TYR A 61 -27.63 3.13 -3.65
C TYR A 61 -27.68 3.17 -5.18
N LYS A 62 -28.07 4.31 -5.76
CA LYS A 62 -28.07 4.50 -7.22
C LYS A 62 -26.66 4.38 -7.80
N ASP A 63 -25.67 5.00 -7.14
CA ASP A 63 -24.28 4.96 -7.60
C ASP A 63 -23.68 3.56 -7.40
N LEU A 64 -23.99 2.89 -6.29
CA LEU A 64 -23.57 1.51 -6.02
C LEU A 64 -24.17 0.54 -7.06
N GLN A 65 -25.46 0.68 -7.39
CA GLN A 65 -26.09 -0.16 -8.40
C GLN A 65 -25.48 0.07 -9.78
N ALA A 66 -25.24 1.32 -10.17
CA ALA A 66 -24.59 1.65 -11.43
C ALA A 66 -23.17 1.06 -11.50
N LEU A 67 -22.41 1.12 -10.40
CA LEU A 67 -21.09 0.51 -10.29
C LEU A 67 -21.16 -1.02 -10.43
N TYR A 68 -22.14 -1.65 -9.77
CA TYR A 68 -22.39 -3.08 -9.86
C TYR A 68 -22.70 -3.52 -11.28
N GLU A 69 -23.67 -2.89 -11.94
CA GLU A 69 -24.05 -3.20 -13.32
C GLU A 69 -22.87 -3.08 -14.30
N LYS A 70 -22.03 -2.07 -14.08
CA LYS A 70 -20.87 -1.83 -14.95
C LYS A 70 -19.76 -2.87 -14.80
N TYR A 71 -19.53 -3.39 -13.58
CA TYR A 71 -18.32 -4.17 -13.29
C TYR A 71 -18.58 -5.58 -12.73
N HIS A 72 -19.81 -5.97 -12.44
CA HIS A 72 -20.11 -7.31 -11.90
C HIS A 72 -19.62 -8.43 -12.82
N ALA A 73 -19.86 -8.32 -14.12
CA ALA A 73 -19.39 -9.30 -15.12
C ALA A 73 -17.85 -9.38 -15.19
N GLN A 74 -17.14 -8.36 -14.69
CA GLN A 74 -15.68 -8.29 -14.64
C GLN A 74 -15.11 -8.76 -13.29
N GLY A 75 -16.00 -9.17 -12.36
CA GLY A 75 -15.61 -9.75 -11.08
C GLY A 75 -15.76 -8.84 -9.86
N LEU A 76 -16.48 -7.70 -9.97
CA LEU A 76 -16.89 -6.92 -8.80
C LEU A 76 -18.09 -7.61 -8.10
N GLU A 77 -18.06 -7.63 -6.78
CA GLU A 77 -19.21 -7.93 -5.94
C GLU A 77 -19.42 -6.83 -4.91
N ILE A 78 -20.67 -6.44 -4.66
CA ILE A 78 -21.02 -5.49 -3.60
C ILE A 78 -21.79 -6.24 -2.52
N LEU A 79 -21.31 -6.15 -1.27
CA LEU A 79 -21.92 -6.82 -0.13
C LEU A 79 -22.55 -5.77 0.78
N ASP A 80 -23.87 -5.74 0.82
CA ASP A 80 -24.67 -4.73 1.52
C ASP A 80 -25.11 -5.26 2.89
N PHE A 81 -24.78 -4.49 3.94
CA PHE A 81 -25.12 -4.80 5.32
C PHE A 81 -25.91 -3.64 5.94
N PRO A 82 -27.24 -3.70 6.00
CA PRO A 82 -28.03 -2.68 6.66
C PRO A 82 -27.69 -2.53 8.14
N CYS A 83 -27.53 -1.29 8.61
CA CYS A 83 -27.15 -0.98 9.98
C CYS A 83 -28.06 0.11 10.57
N ASN A 84 -28.66 -0.17 11.75
CA ASN A 84 -29.59 0.75 12.40
C ASN A 84 -28.96 1.60 13.53
N GLN A 85 -27.63 1.53 13.72
CA GLN A 85 -26.94 2.22 14.82
C GLN A 85 -26.83 3.73 14.66
N PHE A 86 -26.96 4.25 13.44
CA PHE A 86 -26.81 5.68 13.14
C PHE A 86 -28.18 6.35 12.98
N GLY A 87 -28.67 6.94 14.08
CA GLY A 87 -29.94 7.66 14.12
C GLY A 87 -31.18 6.81 13.80
N SER A 88 -31.12 5.50 14.01
CA SER A 88 -32.20 4.55 13.68
C SER A 88 -32.70 4.65 12.24
N GLN A 89 -31.75 4.86 11.30
CA GLN A 89 -32.06 5.13 9.89
C GLN A 89 -32.25 3.88 9.03
N ALA A 90 -32.13 2.68 9.59
CA ALA A 90 -32.50 1.41 8.94
C ALA A 90 -33.58 0.68 9.74
N PRO A 91 -34.77 1.27 9.93
CA PRO A 91 -35.87 0.65 10.66
C PRO A 91 -36.47 -0.52 9.84
N GLY A 92 -37.30 -1.30 10.51
CA GLY A 92 -38.02 -2.42 9.87
C GLY A 92 -37.21 -3.71 9.84
N THR A 93 -37.81 -4.72 9.26
CA THR A 93 -37.23 -6.05 9.04
C THR A 93 -36.25 -6.02 7.84
N ILE A 94 -35.42 -7.04 7.72
CA ILE A 94 -34.52 -7.13 6.57
C ILE A 94 -35.31 -7.27 5.24
N GLN A 95 -36.45 -7.97 5.26
CA GLN A 95 -37.33 -8.12 4.09
C GLN A 95 -37.91 -6.77 3.64
N GLU A 96 -38.34 -5.92 4.60
CA GLU A 96 -38.84 -4.56 4.28
C GLU A 96 -37.74 -3.68 3.70
N ILE A 97 -36.50 -3.81 4.22
CA ILE A 97 -35.33 -3.09 3.70
C ILE A 97 -35.03 -3.54 2.26
N HIS A 98 -34.98 -4.84 1.98
CA HIS A 98 -34.75 -5.37 0.63
C HIS A 98 -35.84 -4.94 -0.35
N GLN A 99 -37.10 -4.99 0.09
CA GLN A 99 -38.23 -4.52 -0.74
C GLN A 99 -38.06 -3.03 -1.08
N PHE A 100 -37.67 -2.22 -0.10
CA PHE A 100 -37.39 -0.79 -0.31
C PHE A 100 -36.24 -0.60 -1.33
N CYS A 101 -35.14 -1.31 -1.17
CA CYS A 101 -33.98 -1.18 -2.05
C CYS A 101 -34.28 -1.63 -3.48
N THR A 102 -34.99 -2.73 -3.65
CA THR A 102 -35.41 -3.23 -4.97
C THR A 102 -36.40 -2.27 -5.63
N ALA A 103 -37.42 -1.80 -4.91
CA ALA A 103 -38.45 -0.94 -5.46
C ALA A 103 -37.97 0.45 -5.85
N ASN A 104 -37.01 1.03 -5.09
CA ASN A 104 -36.58 2.42 -5.27
C ASN A 104 -35.25 2.56 -6.06
N TYR A 105 -34.40 1.51 -6.07
CA TYR A 105 -33.04 1.58 -6.62
C TYR A 105 -32.71 0.41 -7.54
N ASP A 106 -33.62 -0.54 -7.76
CA ASP A 106 -33.42 -1.76 -8.59
C ASP A 106 -32.16 -2.55 -8.17
N ILE A 107 -31.91 -2.64 -6.85
CA ILE A 107 -30.69 -3.27 -6.32
C ILE A 107 -30.64 -4.76 -6.72
N LYS A 108 -29.51 -5.17 -7.32
CA LYS A 108 -29.23 -6.52 -7.81
C LYS A 108 -28.05 -7.19 -7.11
N PHE A 109 -27.27 -6.44 -6.34
CA PHE A 109 -26.17 -7.00 -5.57
C PHE A 109 -26.64 -7.66 -4.27
N PRO A 110 -25.87 -8.61 -3.70
CA PRO A 110 -26.21 -9.31 -2.46
C PRO A 110 -26.47 -8.36 -1.29
N GLN A 111 -27.62 -8.52 -0.66
CA GLN A 111 -28.03 -7.85 0.56
C GLN A 111 -28.11 -8.88 1.71
N PHE A 112 -27.44 -8.59 2.81
CA PHE A 112 -27.33 -9.46 3.98
C PHE A 112 -28.21 -9.00 5.12
N ASP A 113 -28.29 -9.82 6.18
CA ASP A 113 -29.03 -9.46 7.40
C ASP A 113 -28.44 -8.19 8.05
N LYS A 114 -29.27 -7.54 8.84
CA LYS A 114 -28.88 -6.35 9.63
C LYS A 114 -27.79 -6.70 10.61
N ILE A 115 -26.79 -5.83 10.71
CA ILE A 115 -25.66 -6.01 11.64
C ILE A 115 -25.38 -4.75 12.44
N ASP A 116 -24.71 -4.94 13.57
CA ASP A 116 -24.02 -3.86 14.27
C ASP A 116 -22.58 -3.75 13.77
N VAL A 117 -22.15 -2.53 13.48
CA VAL A 117 -20.80 -2.23 12.99
C VAL A 117 -19.89 -1.62 14.04
N ASN A 118 -20.42 -1.32 15.23
CA ASN A 118 -19.72 -0.81 16.40
C ASN A 118 -20.31 -1.36 17.69
N GLY A 119 -19.53 -1.34 18.78
CA GLY A 119 -19.97 -1.66 20.14
C GLY A 119 -19.87 -3.15 20.48
N ALA A 120 -20.52 -3.53 21.59
CA ALA A 120 -20.36 -4.87 22.16
C ALA A 120 -20.91 -6.01 21.27
N ASN A 121 -21.90 -5.70 20.43
CA ASN A 121 -22.55 -6.68 19.53
C ASN A 121 -22.08 -6.54 18.08
N GLU A 122 -20.99 -5.83 17.85
CA GLU A 122 -20.53 -5.61 16.48
C GLU A 122 -20.18 -6.93 15.78
N SER A 123 -20.46 -6.98 14.48
CA SER A 123 -20.11 -8.11 13.63
C SER A 123 -18.59 -8.33 13.62
N PRO A 124 -18.09 -9.57 13.84
CA PRO A 124 -16.69 -9.91 13.76
C PRO A 124 -16.05 -9.49 12.41
N LEU A 125 -16.81 -9.49 11.32
CA LEU A 125 -16.39 -8.96 10.03
C LEU A 125 -16.00 -7.48 10.13
N TYR A 126 -16.80 -6.64 10.79
CA TYR A 126 -16.52 -5.22 10.91
C TYR A 126 -15.39 -4.92 11.90
N THR A 127 -15.22 -5.74 12.95
CA THR A 127 -14.02 -5.71 13.81
C THR A 127 -12.75 -5.90 12.97
N TYR A 128 -12.75 -6.91 12.12
CA TYR A 128 -11.62 -7.17 11.21
C TYR A 128 -11.41 -6.03 10.21
N LEU A 129 -12.44 -5.59 9.49
CA LEU A 129 -12.34 -4.52 8.50
C LEU A 129 -11.74 -3.24 9.11
N LYS A 130 -12.21 -2.84 10.29
CA LYS A 130 -11.70 -1.67 11.02
C LYS A 130 -10.26 -1.84 11.51
N SER A 131 -9.84 -3.07 11.85
CA SER A 131 -8.46 -3.37 12.24
C SER A 131 -7.50 -3.23 11.07
N GLN A 132 -7.95 -3.54 9.85
CA GLN A 132 -7.15 -3.45 8.63
C GLN A 132 -7.08 -2.02 8.09
N LYS A 133 -8.21 -1.29 8.13
CA LYS A 133 -8.32 0.09 7.67
C LYS A 133 -9.16 0.91 8.64
N GLY A 134 -8.49 1.64 9.50
CA GLY A 134 -9.11 2.56 10.45
C GLY A 134 -9.69 3.81 9.78
N PHE A 135 -10.31 4.67 10.60
CA PHE A 135 -10.78 5.97 10.15
C PHE A 135 -9.58 6.91 9.89
N ALA A 136 -9.53 7.51 8.71
CA ALA A 136 -8.44 8.40 8.29
C ALA A 136 -8.86 9.88 8.18
N GLY A 137 -10.09 10.20 8.56
CA GLY A 137 -10.68 11.53 8.42
C GLY A 137 -11.72 11.59 7.30
N PHE A 138 -12.57 12.62 7.33
CA PHE A 138 -13.45 12.96 6.21
C PHE A 138 -12.69 13.79 5.18
N ASP A 139 -13.13 13.74 3.92
CA ASP A 139 -12.63 14.65 2.89
C ASP A 139 -13.16 16.07 3.16
N LEU A 140 -12.30 16.94 3.69
CA LEU A 140 -12.65 18.31 4.04
C LEU A 140 -12.77 19.23 2.82
N SER A 141 -12.36 18.79 1.63
CA SER A 141 -12.60 19.52 0.39
C SER A 141 -14.06 19.43 -0.07
N GLU A 142 -14.79 18.43 0.46
CA GLU A 142 -16.21 18.24 0.20
C GLU A 142 -17.08 18.90 1.30
N PRO A 143 -18.12 19.68 0.94
CA PRO A 143 -18.98 20.34 1.92
C PRO A 143 -19.61 19.37 2.93
N THR A 144 -19.97 18.16 2.49
CA THR A 144 -20.56 17.12 3.34
C THR A 144 -19.53 16.55 4.32
N GLY A 145 -18.29 16.35 3.88
CA GLY A 145 -17.19 15.91 4.74
C GLY A 145 -16.89 16.94 5.84
N SER A 146 -16.80 18.22 5.47
CA SER A 146 -16.62 19.32 6.42
C SER A 146 -17.75 19.41 7.45
N LYS A 147 -19.02 19.20 7.05
CA LYS A 147 -20.16 19.20 7.98
C LYS A 147 -20.11 18.02 8.95
N LEU A 148 -19.78 16.83 8.46
CA LEU A 148 -19.62 15.63 9.31
C LEU A 148 -18.48 15.84 10.31
N ASP A 149 -17.32 16.30 9.87
CA ASP A 149 -16.17 16.59 10.74
C ASP A 149 -16.55 17.56 11.87
N GLN A 150 -17.21 18.67 11.54
CA GLN A 150 -17.67 19.65 12.54
C GLN A 150 -18.68 19.05 13.52
N MET A 151 -19.62 18.24 13.03
CA MET A 151 -20.63 17.56 13.86
C MET A 151 -19.96 16.59 14.85
N PHE A 152 -19.02 15.79 14.39
CA PHE A 152 -18.32 14.84 15.26
C PHE A 152 -17.40 15.53 16.25
N LYS A 153 -16.63 16.53 15.83
CA LYS A 153 -15.75 17.34 16.71
C LYS A 153 -16.48 18.05 17.83
N LYS A 154 -17.70 18.49 17.56
CA LYS A 154 -18.54 19.13 18.58
C LYS A 154 -18.91 18.18 19.73
N ASN A 155 -19.12 16.90 19.41
CA ASN A 155 -19.53 15.88 20.38
C ASN A 155 -18.33 15.18 21.06
N ASP A 156 -17.25 14.98 20.30
CA ASP A 156 -16.01 14.35 20.76
C ASP A 156 -14.82 14.91 19.96
N PRO A 157 -14.00 15.81 20.55
CA PRO A 157 -12.83 16.37 19.88
C PRO A 157 -11.83 15.29 19.38
N ASP A 158 -11.81 14.14 20.03
CA ASP A 158 -10.90 13.02 19.75
C ASP A 158 -11.53 11.93 18.87
N TYR A 159 -12.73 12.16 18.32
CA TYR A 159 -13.47 11.17 17.53
C TYR A 159 -12.65 10.52 16.42
N ALA A 160 -11.69 11.25 15.84
CA ALA A 160 -10.85 10.78 14.76
C ALA A 160 -9.80 9.73 15.19
N LYS A 161 -9.47 9.66 16.47
CA LYS A 161 -8.50 8.68 17.01
C LYS A 161 -9.06 7.25 17.07
N ASN A 162 -10.36 7.11 16.99
CA ASN A 162 -11.06 5.84 17.10
C ASN A 162 -11.37 5.28 15.70
N PRO A 163 -11.06 3.99 15.40
CA PRO A 163 -11.31 3.36 14.10
C PRO A 163 -12.79 3.04 13.82
N SER A 164 -13.73 3.31 14.76
CA SER A 164 -15.16 3.03 14.61
C SER A 164 -15.72 3.54 13.29
N ILE A 165 -16.78 2.91 12.80
CA ILE A 165 -17.59 3.40 11.69
C ILE A 165 -18.29 4.68 12.17
N LYS A 166 -18.17 5.75 11.40
CA LYS A 166 -18.72 7.05 11.80
C LYS A 166 -20.15 7.25 11.34
N TRP A 167 -20.51 6.71 10.18
CA TRP A 167 -21.84 6.88 9.62
C TRP A 167 -22.23 5.76 8.64
N ASN A 168 -23.50 5.74 8.23
CA ASN A 168 -23.99 4.87 7.16
C ASN A 168 -23.26 5.17 5.83
N PHE A 169 -23.16 4.18 4.95
CA PHE A 169 -22.46 4.21 3.67
C PHE A 169 -20.93 4.34 3.76
N THR A 170 -20.33 3.91 4.89
CA THR A 170 -18.90 3.62 4.95
C THR A 170 -18.63 2.35 4.13
N LYS A 171 -17.59 2.38 3.30
CA LYS A 171 -17.26 1.30 2.35
C LYS A 171 -15.85 0.78 2.59
N PHE A 172 -15.66 -0.52 2.37
CA PHE A 172 -14.34 -1.16 2.36
C PHE A 172 -14.13 -1.86 1.03
N LEU A 173 -13.06 -1.51 0.33
CA LEU A 173 -12.61 -2.19 -0.88
C LEU A 173 -11.67 -3.33 -0.50
N VAL A 174 -11.94 -4.51 -1.06
CA VAL A 174 -11.17 -5.74 -0.82
C VAL A 174 -10.71 -6.29 -2.16
N SER A 175 -9.44 -6.68 -2.25
CA SER A 175 -8.84 -7.28 -3.45
C SER A 175 -9.27 -8.74 -3.67
N LYS A 176 -8.94 -9.29 -4.83
CA LYS A 176 -9.28 -10.67 -5.23
C LYS A 176 -8.70 -11.74 -4.30
N ASP A 177 -7.60 -11.43 -3.62
CA ASP A 177 -6.94 -12.30 -2.63
C ASP A 177 -7.47 -12.12 -1.19
N GLY A 178 -8.46 -11.21 -0.99
CA GLY A 178 -9.11 -10.99 0.29
C GLY A 178 -8.44 -9.96 1.19
N LYS A 179 -7.49 -9.19 0.69
CA LYS A 179 -6.82 -8.12 1.43
C LYS A 179 -7.67 -6.85 1.43
N VAL A 180 -7.88 -6.24 2.58
CA VAL A 180 -8.60 -4.95 2.69
C VAL A 180 -7.69 -3.83 2.19
N ILE A 181 -8.05 -3.24 1.07
CA ILE A 181 -7.24 -2.24 0.36
C ILE A 181 -7.46 -0.84 0.91
N LYS A 182 -8.74 -0.44 1.04
CA LYS A 182 -9.09 0.93 1.41
C LYS A 182 -10.44 1.00 2.09
N ARG A 183 -10.59 1.99 2.96
CA ARG A 183 -11.85 2.42 3.56
C ARG A 183 -12.24 3.78 2.97
N TYR A 184 -13.52 3.97 2.72
CA TYR A 184 -14.11 5.23 2.26
C TYR A 184 -15.21 5.64 3.22
N GLU A 185 -15.25 6.90 3.54
CA GLU A 185 -16.33 7.50 4.30
C GLU A 185 -17.50 7.88 3.36
N PRO A 186 -18.72 8.10 3.88
CA PRO A 186 -19.86 8.41 3.02
C PRO A 186 -19.71 9.72 2.23
N SER A 187 -18.84 10.62 2.66
CA SER A 187 -18.53 11.88 1.96
C SER A 187 -17.55 11.73 0.80
N ASP A 188 -16.88 10.58 0.66
CA ASP A 188 -15.93 10.36 -0.41
C ASP A 188 -16.64 10.25 -1.77
N LYS A 189 -16.03 10.83 -2.80
CA LYS A 189 -16.57 10.78 -4.17
C LYS A 189 -16.64 9.36 -4.70
N MET A 190 -17.80 8.96 -5.22
CA MET A 190 -17.95 7.64 -5.84
C MET A 190 -17.02 7.43 -7.04
N ALA A 191 -16.63 8.50 -7.75
CA ALA A 191 -15.62 8.40 -8.81
C ALA A 191 -14.26 7.92 -8.32
N ASN A 192 -13.86 8.25 -7.09
CA ASN A 192 -12.63 7.73 -6.48
C ASN A 192 -12.77 6.25 -6.11
N VAL A 193 -13.95 5.86 -5.60
CA VAL A 193 -14.26 4.44 -5.32
C VAL A 193 -14.19 3.62 -6.61
N GLU A 194 -14.82 4.10 -7.68
CA GLU A 194 -14.81 3.46 -8.99
C GLU A 194 -13.38 3.31 -9.54
N ALA A 195 -12.56 4.36 -9.48
CA ALA A 195 -11.19 4.31 -9.96
C ALA A 195 -10.37 3.23 -9.23
N ASP A 196 -10.50 3.14 -7.90
CA ASP A 196 -9.78 2.15 -7.11
C ASP A 196 -10.36 0.72 -7.35
N VAL A 197 -11.66 0.56 -7.57
CA VAL A 197 -12.28 -0.71 -8.01
C VAL A 197 -11.69 -1.15 -9.35
N CYS A 198 -11.56 -0.25 -10.33
CA CYS A 198 -10.94 -0.56 -11.62
C CYS A 198 -9.50 -1.05 -11.45
N VAL A 199 -8.69 -0.39 -10.61
CA VAL A 199 -7.33 -0.85 -10.31
C VAL A 199 -7.35 -2.29 -9.81
N GLN A 200 -8.23 -2.64 -8.86
CA GLN A 200 -8.31 -3.99 -8.32
C GLN A 200 -8.82 -5.03 -9.34
N LEU A 201 -9.77 -4.67 -10.21
CA LEU A 201 -10.28 -5.56 -11.25
C LEU A 201 -9.20 -5.93 -12.28
N TYR A 202 -8.36 -4.97 -12.66
CA TYR A 202 -7.25 -5.16 -13.62
C TYR A 202 -5.91 -5.45 -12.93
N SER A 203 -5.88 -5.61 -11.59
CA SER A 203 -4.65 -5.87 -10.84
C SER A 203 -4.00 -7.18 -11.27
N ASN A 204 -2.67 -7.13 -11.36
CA ASN A 204 -1.77 -8.25 -11.54
C ASN A 204 -0.47 -7.90 -10.82
N ASP A 205 0.48 -8.85 -10.75
CA ASP A 205 1.74 -8.71 -10.02
C ASP A 205 2.51 -7.41 -10.38
N VAL A 206 2.45 -6.99 -11.64
CA VAL A 206 3.12 -5.76 -12.11
C VAL A 206 2.41 -4.52 -11.57
N ILE A 207 1.09 -4.47 -11.69
CA ILE A 207 0.28 -3.34 -11.18
C ILE A 207 0.41 -3.25 -9.66
N GLU A 208 0.39 -4.38 -8.97
CA GLU A 208 0.58 -4.44 -7.51
C GLU A 208 1.97 -3.93 -7.11
N ALA A 209 3.03 -4.35 -7.79
CA ALA A 209 4.36 -3.83 -7.53
C ALA A 209 4.45 -2.31 -7.71
N ILE A 210 3.82 -1.75 -8.76
CA ILE A 210 3.76 -0.31 -9.01
C ILE A 210 3.00 0.41 -7.89
N MET A 211 1.83 -0.11 -7.51
CA MET A 211 0.95 0.51 -6.52
C MET A 211 1.49 0.42 -5.09
N ASP A 212 2.21 -0.66 -4.76
CA ASP A 212 2.72 -0.94 -3.42
C ASP A 212 4.15 -0.43 -3.18
N ARG A 213 4.92 -0.17 -4.25
CA ARG A 213 6.29 0.34 -4.11
C ARG A 213 6.32 1.67 -3.36
N ARG A 214 7.24 1.75 -2.39
CA ARG A 214 7.52 2.97 -1.60
C ARG A 214 9.01 3.30 -1.62
N SER A 215 9.35 4.56 -1.38
CA SER A 215 10.72 4.96 -1.10
C SER A 215 11.08 4.58 0.33
N ILE A 216 11.89 3.54 0.49
CA ILE A 216 12.35 3.01 1.78
C ILE A 216 13.62 3.75 2.22
N ARG A 217 13.68 4.18 3.48
CA ARG A 217 14.78 4.95 4.06
C ARG A 217 15.32 4.33 5.34
N ARG A 218 14.75 3.18 5.75
CA ARG A 218 15.28 2.33 6.82
C ARG A 218 15.35 0.91 6.31
N TYR A 219 16.47 0.27 6.58
CA TYR A 219 16.77 -1.07 6.09
C TYR A 219 17.26 -1.94 7.24
N LEU A 220 16.97 -3.23 7.16
CA LEU A 220 17.58 -4.23 8.01
C LEU A 220 19.12 -4.24 7.79
N ASP A 221 19.86 -4.59 8.82
CA ASP A 221 21.31 -4.74 8.76
C ASP A 221 21.68 -6.11 8.14
N LYS A 222 21.28 -6.30 6.90
CA LYS A 222 21.46 -7.51 6.13
C LYS A 222 21.75 -7.14 4.67
N PRO A 223 22.92 -7.48 4.12
CA PRO A 223 23.20 -7.32 2.71
C PRO A 223 22.18 -8.09 1.84
N VAL A 224 21.94 -7.58 0.64
CA VAL A 224 21.14 -8.26 -0.37
C VAL A 224 22.01 -9.32 -1.04
N GLU A 225 21.46 -10.48 -1.29
CA GLU A 225 22.12 -11.56 -2.00
C GLU A 225 22.50 -11.11 -3.43
N HIS A 226 23.71 -11.46 -3.88
CA HIS A 226 24.26 -11.08 -5.18
C HIS A 226 23.30 -11.42 -6.33
N GLU A 227 22.72 -12.61 -6.30
CA GLU A 227 21.83 -13.12 -7.34
C GLU A 227 20.56 -12.27 -7.47
N LYS A 228 20.05 -11.72 -6.35
CA LYS A 228 18.91 -10.76 -6.39
C LYS A 228 19.31 -9.43 -7.00
N LEU A 229 20.50 -8.93 -6.67
CA LEU A 229 21.02 -7.70 -7.29
C LEU A 229 21.22 -7.88 -8.80
N GLU A 230 21.72 -9.03 -9.24
CA GLU A 230 21.80 -9.36 -10.68
C GLU A 230 20.43 -9.34 -11.36
N VAL A 231 19.41 -9.97 -10.75
CA VAL A 231 18.04 -9.95 -11.30
C VAL A 231 17.52 -8.52 -11.43
N VAL A 232 17.70 -7.69 -10.37
CA VAL A 232 17.28 -6.30 -10.37
C VAL A 232 17.94 -5.52 -11.51
N VAL A 233 19.25 -5.65 -11.67
CA VAL A 233 19.99 -4.96 -12.75
C VAL A 233 19.59 -5.47 -14.14
N ARG A 234 19.41 -6.78 -14.31
CA ARG A 234 18.91 -7.36 -15.57
C ARG A 234 17.54 -6.82 -15.97
N CYS A 235 16.63 -6.67 -15.02
CA CYS A 235 15.36 -6.03 -15.28
C CYS A 235 15.55 -4.55 -15.68
N GLY A 236 16.47 -3.85 -15.01
CA GLY A 236 16.82 -2.47 -15.35
C GLY A 236 17.25 -2.30 -16.79
N ILE A 237 18.26 -3.04 -17.23
CA ILE A 237 18.83 -2.91 -18.59
C ILE A 237 17.89 -3.35 -19.71
N ASN A 238 16.74 -3.98 -19.38
CA ASN A 238 15.66 -4.21 -20.34
C ASN A 238 14.77 -2.98 -20.57
N ALA A 239 15.05 -1.84 -19.93
CA ALA A 239 14.36 -0.61 -20.20
C ALA A 239 14.57 -0.15 -21.66
N PRO A 240 13.55 0.46 -22.29
CA PRO A 240 13.74 1.04 -23.62
C PRO A 240 14.68 2.25 -23.56
N SER A 241 15.39 2.50 -24.65
CA SER A 241 16.17 3.70 -24.84
C SER A 241 16.05 4.20 -26.28
N ALA A 242 16.27 5.49 -26.52
CA ALA A 242 16.16 6.07 -27.85
C ALA A 242 17.07 5.33 -28.84
N VAL A 243 16.47 4.74 -29.88
CA VAL A 243 17.14 3.89 -30.88
C VAL A 243 18.06 2.82 -30.30
N ASN A 244 17.69 2.30 -29.12
CA ASN A 244 18.44 1.30 -28.37
C ASN A 244 19.90 1.70 -28.03
N ARG A 245 20.14 3.00 -27.77
CA ARG A 245 21.49 3.52 -27.46
C ARG A 245 22.01 3.07 -26.11
N GLN A 246 21.12 2.74 -25.16
CA GLN A 246 21.46 2.33 -23.81
C GLN A 246 22.48 3.26 -23.13
N PRO A 247 22.20 4.57 -23.02
CA PRO A 247 23.18 5.57 -22.58
C PRO A 247 23.32 5.58 -21.06
N TRP A 248 23.57 4.43 -20.50
CA TRP A 248 23.74 4.25 -19.05
C TRP A 248 24.94 3.35 -18.75
N ILE A 249 25.56 3.60 -17.61
CA ILE A 249 26.51 2.70 -16.95
C ILE A 249 25.93 2.39 -15.57
N VAL A 250 25.85 1.11 -15.23
CA VAL A 250 25.37 0.65 -13.93
C VAL A 250 26.54 0.07 -13.14
N ARG A 251 26.69 0.48 -11.89
CA ARG A 251 27.67 -0.05 -10.95
C ARG A 251 26.97 -0.48 -9.66
N VAL A 252 27.06 -1.74 -9.31
CA VAL A 252 26.53 -2.28 -8.07
C VAL A 252 27.63 -2.24 -7.01
N VAL A 253 27.37 -1.63 -5.86
CA VAL A 253 28.32 -1.55 -4.75
C VAL A 253 27.85 -2.52 -3.66
N GLU A 254 28.54 -3.62 -3.53
CA GLU A 254 28.40 -4.64 -2.49
C GLU A 254 29.49 -4.50 -1.42
N ASP A 255 30.56 -3.75 -1.72
CA ASP A 255 31.68 -3.51 -0.85
C ASP A 255 31.31 -2.63 0.35
N GLN A 256 31.05 -3.29 1.49
CA GLN A 256 30.66 -2.63 2.74
C GLN A 256 31.76 -1.70 3.28
N GLN A 257 33.04 -2.02 3.00
CA GLN A 257 34.15 -1.20 3.44
C GLN A 257 34.19 0.11 2.65
N LEU A 258 33.96 0.07 1.34
CA LEU A 258 33.88 1.26 0.50
C LEU A 258 32.72 2.20 0.95
N ILE A 259 31.55 1.63 1.28
CA ILE A 259 30.39 2.40 1.83
C ILE A 259 30.77 3.04 3.16
N LYS A 260 31.46 2.31 4.03
CA LYS A 260 31.92 2.81 5.33
C LYS A 260 32.95 3.93 5.18
N ASP A 261 33.97 3.75 4.34
CA ASP A 261 35.07 4.72 4.17
C ASP A 261 34.54 6.06 3.65
N VAL A 262 33.66 6.05 2.63
CA VAL A 262 33.08 7.30 2.12
C VAL A 262 32.12 7.94 3.13
N THR A 263 31.46 7.13 3.98
CA THR A 263 30.62 7.64 5.05
C THR A 263 31.43 8.34 6.12
N GLU A 264 32.65 7.87 6.44
CA GLU A 264 33.53 8.56 7.40
C GLU A 264 33.98 9.94 6.89
N VAL A 265 34.22 10.08 5.58
CA VAL A 265 34.44 11.39 4.95
C VAL A 265 33.22 12.29 5.13
N TYR A 266 32.04 11.75 4.82
CA TYR A 266 30.77 12.49 4.97
C TYR A 266 30.53 12.96 6.42
N LYS A 267 30.78 12.10 7.41
CA LYS A 267 30.63 12.43 8.84
C LYS A 267 31.51 13.57 9.27
N LYS A 268 32.77 13.61 8.82
CA LYS A 268 33.73 14.68 9.15
C LYS A 268 33.26 16.05 8.66
N GLU A 269 32.68 16.08 7.46
CA GLU A 269 32.29 17.34 6.82
C GLU A 269 30.85 17.77 7.15
N ASN A 270 29.99 16.82 7.58
CA ASN A 270 28.61 17.08 7.90
C ASN A 270 28.23 16.71 9.34
N ALA A 271 29.16 16.92 10.28
CA ALA A 271 29.05 16.48 11.67
C ALA A 271 27.75 16.94 12.35
N GLU A 272 27.32 18.18 12.14
CA GLU A 272 26.08 18.71 12.72
C GLU A 272 24.81 18.06 12.12
N GLN A 273 24.84 17.69 10.86
CA GLN A 273 23.73 16.97 10.23
C GLN A 273 23.65 15.53 10.73
N VAL A 274 24.79 14.87 10.86
CA VAL A 274 24.88 13.49 11.37
C VAL A 274 24.41 13.40 12.82
N LYS A 275 24.77 14.35 13.68
CA LYS A 275 24.32 14.41 15.09
C LYS A 275 22.80 14.49 15.25
N ARG A 276 22.08 14.98 14.25
CA ARG A 276 20.61 15.09 14.29
C ARG A 276 19.89 13.76 14.06
N ASP A 277 20.59 12.75 13.57
CA ASP A 277 20.06 11.41 13.31
C ASP A 277 20.77 10.39 14.21
N ALA A 278 20.13 10.06 15.34
CA ALA A 278 20.69 9.11 16.31
C ALA A 278 20.91 7.69 15.72
N ASN A 279 20.25 7.37 14.62
CA ASN A 279 20.35 6.07 13.94
C ASN A 279 21.23 6.11 12.67
N PHE A 280 21.97 7.18 12.46
CA PHE A 280 22.83 7.35 11.30
C PHE A 280 23.95 6.31 11.27
N LYS A 281 23.92 5.41 10.29
CA LYS A 281 24.97 4.42 10.01
C LYS A 281 25.79 4.83 8.79
N ASN A 282 25.11 5.17 7.67
CA ASN A 282 25.77 5.63 6.45
C ASN A 282 24.96 6.71 5.72
N MET A 283 25.65 7.47 4.84
CA MET A 283 25.08 8.59 4.09
C MET A 283 24.03 8.18 3.05
N PHE A 284 23.86 6.90 2.78
CA PHE A 284 22.94 6.31 1.82
C PHE A 284 21.64 5.80 2.49
N ARG A 285 21.14 6.49 3.52
CA ARG A 285 19.96 6.08 4.30
C ARG A 285 20.14 4.73 5.01
N ASN A 286 21.36 4.42 5.39
CA ASN A 286 21.73 3.15 6.04
C ASN A 286 21.52 1.91 5.16
N ALA A 287 21.39 2.07 3.84
CA ALA A 287 21.24 0.96 2.93
C ALA A 287 22.53 0.11 2.89
N PRO A 288 22.40 -1.23 2.87
CA PRO A 288 23.55 -2.12 2.81
C PRO A 288 24.16 -2.22 1.41
N ASN A 289 23.39 -2.00 0.36
CA ASN A 289 23.85 -2.08 -1.01
C ASN A 289 23.41 -0.86 -1.83
N LEU A 290 24.16 -0.53 -2.88
CA LEU A 290 23.89 0.59 -3.75
C LEU A 290 23.93 0.18 -5.21
N ILE A 291 23.04 0.77 -6.02
CA ILE A 291 23.12 0.71 -7.47
C ILE A 291 23.35 2.12 -7.98
N CYS A 292 24.55 2.38 -8.45
CA CYS A 292 24.97 3.66 -9.00
C CYS A 292 24.67 3.69 -10.49
N VAL A 293 23.89 4.68 -10.93
CA VAL A 293 23.54 4.88 -12.32
C VAL A 293 24.25 6.12 -12.85
N CYS A 294 25.02 5.92 -13.90
CA CYS A 294 25.77 6.98 -14.55
C CYS A 294 25.22 7.21 -15.96
N THR A 295 25.23 8.47 -16.40
CA THR A 295 24.78 8.91 -17.72
C THR A 295 25.85 9.75 -18.39
N PRO A 296 25.80 9.94 -19.73
CA PRO A 296 26.59 10.96 -20.38
C PRO A 296 26.36 12.33 -19.72
N LYS A 297 27.38 13.17 -19.65
CA LYS A 297 27.27 14.53 -19.06
C LYS A 297 26.21 15.41 -19.73
N ASN A 298 25.92 15.13 -20.99
CA ASN A 298 24.96 15.89 -21.79
C ASN A 298 23.79 15.02 -22.25
N GLY A 299 22.96 14.54 -21.30
CA GLY A 299 21.72 13.80 -21.61
C GLY A 299 21.65 12.39 -21.03
N GLY A 300 20.65 11.62 -21.47
CA GLY A 300 20.40 10.25 -20.97
C GLY A 300 19.54 10.18 -19.72
N ASP A 301 19.04 11.30 -19.18
CA ASP A 301 18.27 11.33 -17.92
C ASP A 301 16.94 10.60 -18.05
N LEU A 302 16.24 10.74 -19.20
CA LEU A 302 15.00 10.02 -19.46
C LEU A 302 15.24 8.52 -19.50
N ASP A 303 16.24 8.06 -20.26
CA ASP A 303 16.57 6.65 -20.40
C ASP A 303 17.00 6.06 -19.04
N ALA A 304 17.81 6.81 -18.27
CA ALA A 304 18.21 6.43 -16.91
C ALA A 304 17.02 6.35 -15.94
N GLY A 305 16.01 7.22 -16.10
CA GLY A 305 14.77 7.18 -15.33
C GLY A 305 13.98 5.90 -15.60
N LEU A 306 13.84 5.51 -16.87
CA LEU A 306 13.17 4.27 -17.29
C LEU A 306 13.90 3.02 -16.74
N LEU A 307 15.24 2.99 -16.85
CA LEU A 307 16.08 1.95 -16.28
C LEU A 307 15.89 1.86 -14.76
N GLY A 308 15.88 3.00 -14.07
CA GLY A 308 15.73 3.06 -12.62
C GLY A 308 14.37 2.55 -12.14
N GLU A 309 13.27 2.90 -12.83
CA GLU A 309 11.94 2.41 -12.45
C GLU A 309 11.83 0.90 -12.64
N ASN A 310 12.36 0.32 -13.73
CA ASN A 310 12.40 -1.13 -13.89
C ASN A 310 13.14 -1.82 -12.74
N MET A 311 14.29 -1.26 -12.30
CA MET A 311 15.04 -1.79 -11.15
C MET A 311 14.23 -1.68 -9.86
N MET A 312 13.54 -0.56 -9.62
CA MET A 312 12.75 -0.36 -8.42
C MET A 312 11.55 -1.30 -8.35
N LEU A 313 10.90 -1.59 -9.48
CA LEU A 313 9.78 -2.56 -9.56
C LEU A 313 10.26 -3.99 -9.36
N ALA A 314 11.39 -4.37 -9.98
CA ALA A 314 12.00 -5.68 -9.78
C ALA A 314 12.42 -5.89 -8.32
N ALA A 315 13.00 -4.87 -7.67
CA ALA A 315 13.34 -4.92 -6.26
C ALA A 315 12.09 -5.11 -5.39
N GLN A 316 11.01 -4.38 -5.66
CA GLN A 316 9.73 -4.53 -4.96
C GLN A 316 9.17 -5.96 -5.05
N SER A 317 9.16 -6.55 -6.25
CA SER A 317 8.67 -7.93 -6.44
C SER A 317 9.55 -8.99 -5.76
N LEU A 318 10.81 -8.69 -5.47
CA LEU A 318 11.73 -9.54 -4.70
C LEU A 318 11.70 -9.29 -3.19
N GLY A 319 10.77 -8.46 -2.70
CA GLY A 319 10.65 -8.09 -1.29
C GLY A 319 11.75 -7.13 -0.82
N LEU A 320 12.41 -6.42 -1.73
CA LEU A 320 13.43 -5.43 -1.43
C LEU A 320 12.87 -4.01 -1.48
N GLY A 321 13.38 -3.14 -0.62
CA GLY A 321 13.08 -1.72 -0.61
C GLY A 321 14.14 -0.91 -1.36
N THR A 322 13.72 0.18 -2.01
CA THR A 322 14.62 1.09 -2.71
C THR A 322 14.34 2.55 -2.37
N CYS A 323 15.39 3.40 -2.52
CA CYS A 323 15.25 4.85 -2.48
C CYS A 323 16.20 5.49 -3.48
N CYS A 324 15.67 6.31 -4.40
CA CYS A 324 16.49 7.11 -5.31
C CYS A 324 17.09 8.31 -4.56
N LEU A 325 18.42 8.44 -4.58
CA LEU A 325 19.19 9.42 -3.81
C LEU A 325 19.93 10.39 -4.75
N GLY A 326 19.59 11.69 -4.66
CA GLY A 326 20.34 12.75 -5.32
C GLY A 326 21.30 13.52 -4.38
N GLY A 327 21.01 13.54 -3.07
CA GLY A 327 21.86 14.23 -2.09
C GLY A 327 23.30 13.68 -2.02
N PRO A 328 23.48 12.37 -1.81
CA PRO A 328 24.79 11.72 -1.86
C PRO A 328 25.55 11.97 -3.16
N VAL A 329 24.88 11.97 -4.30
CA VAL A 329 25.50 12.23 -5.62
C VAL A 329 26.13 13.61 -5.68
N ARG A 330 25.44 14.65 -5.22
CA ARG A 330 26.00 16.00 -5.16
C ARG A 330 27.25 16.07 -4.31
N PHE A 331 27.23 15.43 -3.14
CA PHE A 331 28.40 15.35 -2.27
C PHE A 331 29.57 14.64 -2.97
N LEU A 332 29.33 13.46 -3.54
CA LEU A 332 30.35 12.64 -4.20
C LEU A 332 30.99 13.35 -5.40
N ASN A 333 30.18 14.07 -6.20
CA ASN A 333 30.66 14.76 -7.41
C ASN A 333 31.43 16.05 -7.07
N SER A 334 31.21 16.66 -5.89
CA SER A 334 31.83 17.95 -5.53
C SER A 334 32.96 17.83 -4.51
N ASN A 335 33.11 16.68 -3.84
CA ASN A 335 34.04 16.55 -2.73
C ASN A 335 35.31 15.81 -3.12
N ALA A 336 36.44 16.52 -3.05
CA ALA A 336 37.75 15.94 -3.39
C ALA A 336 38.15 14.76 -2.48
N ASN A 337 37.79 14.82 -1.18
CA ASN A 337 38.11 13.76 -0.23
C ASN A 337 37.25 12.49 -0.47
N ALA A 338 36.12 12.57 -1.19
CA ALA A 338 35.28 11.45 -1.55
C ALA A 338 35.57 10.91 -2.97
N LYS A 339 36.53 11.50 -3.69
CA LYS A 339 36.85 11.14 -5.07
C LYS A 339 37.21 9.65 -5.23
N PHE A 340 37.85 9.02 -4.25
CA PHE A 340 38.18 7.60 -4.28
C PHE A 340 36.95 6.70 -4.49
N PHE A 341 35.77 7.09 -4.02
CA PHE A 341 34.53 6.37 -4.26
C PHE A 341 34.15 6.42 -5.76
N ILE A 342 34.20 7.60 -6.36
CA ILE A 342 33.95 7.78 -7.79
C ILE A 342 34.98 7.03 -8.64
N ASP A 343 36.28 7.11 -8.27
CA ASP A 343 37.34 6.37 -8.97
C ASP A 343 37.14 4.85 -8.89
N ARG A 344 36.63 4.33 -7.77
CA ARG A 344 36.32 2.91 -7.60
C ARG A 344 35.14 2.43 -8.45
N LEU A 345 34.21 3.33 -8.83
CA LEU A 345 33.10 3.02 -9.74
C LEU A 345 33.58 2.86 -11.19
N ASP A 346 34.81 3.23 -11.53
CA ASP A 346 35.36 3.13 -12.89
C ASP A 346 34.38 3.66 -13.96
N ILE A 347 34.00 4.94 -13.79
CA ILE A 347 33.06 5.62 -14.68
C ILE A 347 33.83 6.07 -15.93
N PRO A 348 33.39 5.65 -17.13
CA PRO A 348 34.06 6.05 -18.38
C PRO A 348 34.09 7.56 -18.57
N GLU A 349 35.12 8.03 -19.28
CA GLU A 349 35.21 9.45 -19.67
C GLU A 349 33.95 9.90 -20.42
N GLY A 350 33.49 11.11 -20.14
CA GLY A 350 32.25 11.65 -20.71
C GLY A 350 30.98 11.27 -19.94
N TYR A 351 31.04 10.35 -18.97
CA TYR A 351 29.94 10.00 -18.08
C TYR A 351 30.08 10.66 -16.72
N GLN A 352 28.98 10.68 -15.98
CA GLN A 352 28.91 11.17 -14.60
C GLN A 352 27.90 10.34 -13.80
N LEU A 353 28.11 10.26 -12.49
CA LEU A 353 27.12 9.68 -11.60
C LEU A 353 25.86 10.56 -11.58
N ASN A 354 24.73 9.99 -11.98
CA ASN A 354 23.45 10.69 -12.08
C ASN A 354 22.60 10.52 -10.80
N TYR A 355 22.35 9.27 -10.41
CA TYR A 355 21.68 8.97 -9.15
C TYR A 355 22.17 7.64 -8.57
N ILE A 356 21.82 7.43 -7.30
CA ILE A 356 22.09 6.17 -6.59
C ILE A 356 20.76 5.61 -6.12
N LEU A 357 20.49 4.32 -6.40
CA LEU A 357 19.45 3.58 -5.73
C LEU A 357 20.05 2.91 -4.48
N ALA A 358 19.65 3.38 -3.31
CA ALA A 358 19.81 2.65 -2.07
C ALA A 358 18.90 1.42 -2.12
N ILE A 359 19.40 0.23 -1.82
CA ILE A 359 18.66 -1.03 -1.91
C ILE A 359 18.97 -1.92 -0.71
N GLY A 360 17.96 -2.61 -0.19
CA GLY A 360 18.07 -3.50 0.96
C GLY A 360 16.73 -4.06 1.39
N TYR A 361 16.73 -4.90 2.40
CA TYR A 361 15.50 -5.37 3.03
C TYR A 361 14.87 -4.25 3.84
N PRO A 362 13.56 -3.92 3.61
CA PRO A 362 12.93 -2.81 4.29
C PRO A 362 12.75 -3.07 5.80
N ASP A 363 13.03 -2.05 6.63
CA ASP A 363 12.73 -1.99 8.07
C ASP A 363 11.71 -0.89 8.36
N GLU A 364 10.85 -0.60 7.42
CA GLU A 364 9.73 0.32 7.55
C GLU A 364 8.66 0.00 6.51
N SER A 365 7.42 0.42 6.78
CA SER A 365 6.29 0.33 5.85
C SER A 365 5.60 1.69 5.76
N PRO A 366 6.16 2.66 5.02
CA PRO A 366 5.59 4.01 4.95
C PRO A 366 4.27 4.01 4.18
N ALA A 367 3.31 4.79 4.68
CA ALA A 367 2.03 4.98 4.02
C ALA A 367 2.21 5.62 2.62
N ALA A 368 1.30 5.27 1.71
CA ALA A 368 1.23 5.94 0.41
C ALA A 368 0.92 7.42 0.59
N LYS A 369 1.70 8.29 -0.06
CA LYS A 369 1.38 9.72 -0.13
C LYS A 369 0.28 9.94 -1.16
N PRO A 370 -0.63 10.92 -0.95
CA PRO A 370 -1.63 11.30 -1.94
C PRO A 370 -1.02 11.59 -3.32
N ARG A 371 -1.75 11.24 -4.35
CA ARG A 371 -1.48 11.64 -5.74
C ARG A 371 -2.56 12.60 -6.20
N ASP A 372 -2.21 13.48 -7.09
CA ASP A 372 -3.12 14.49 -7.62
C ASP A 372 -3.67 14.04 -8.98
N PRO A 373 -4.88 13.45 -9.02
CA PRO A 373 -5.48 12.99 -10.28
C PRO A 373 -5.92 14.13 -11.19
N SER A 374 -6.04 15.37 -10.67
CA SER A 374 -6.43 16.53 -11.48
C SER A 374 -5.41 16.88 -12.58
N LYS A 375 -4.18 16.38 -12.44
CA LYS A 375 -3.11 16.54 -13.44
C LYS A 375 -3.24 15.58 -14.63
N VAL A 376 -4.24 14.67 -14.61
CA VAL A 376 -4.49 13.73 -15.71
C VAL A 376 -5.76 14.13 -16.42
N LYS A 377 -5.69 14.24 -17.75
CA LYS A 377 -6.84 14.54 -18.61
C LYS A 377 -6.90 13.53 -19.76
N PHE A 378 -8.03 12.89 -19.92
CA PHE A 378 -8.31 12.05 -21.08
C PHE A 378 -8.90 12.92 -22.21
N ILE A 379 -8.22 12.96 -23.34
CA ILE A 379 -8.73 13.61 -24.56
C ILE A 379 -9.43 12.51 -25.37
N LYS A 380 -10.75 12.68 -25.54
CA LYS A 380 -11.64 11.74 -26.25
C LYS A 380 -12.07 12.37 -27.55
#